data_20c5d22c073e0d81838cfaa8fba54602
#
_entry.id   20c5d22c073e0d81838cfaa8fba54602
#
_cell.length_a   1.000
_cell.length_b   1.000
_cell.length_c   1.000
_cell.angle_alpha   90.00
_cell.angle_beta   90.00
_cell.angle_gamma   90.00
#
_symmetry.space_group_name_H-M   'P 1'
#
loop_
_entity.id
_entity.type
_entity.pdbx_description
1 polymer ?
#
loop_
_entity_poly.entity_id
_entity_poly.type
_entity_poly.pdbx_seq_one_letter_code
_entity_poly.pdbx_strand_id
1 'polypeptide(L)'
;MAFLLEKELKGMRKKRFRFILITVLMLISLGIFTTDVHASKDPTQESGTKTIQCDACDGSGVCMECLGSKESCDSCKNSRQCTTCQGSGYIASPSKFYNTAWALLPPLIAIGLALLTKEVYSSLFIGIIVGGLLFANFSLEGTLLHVFNDGIANVLADSYNVGILVFLVILGTMVCLINKAGGSAAFGRWAKEHVKSRVGAQLAVIILGCLIFIDDYFNCLTVGSVMRPLTDAHRISRAKLAYIIDATAAPICIIAPISSWAAAVAGFAEDGQGLSLFIQAIPYNFYALLTILMMVGLVLMKIDFGAMAKHERNAIKNNDVFSGESVYQQVEERFEDTNGRVLDLIFPILVLIVCCVIGMLYSGGFFRGVDFITAFSNSDASVGLMLGSAIALLITFLYYGLRKAMSFKEMMACLPEGFKAMVPAILILTFAWSLKAMTDSLGAKYFVRDLVVSGAQGMQMLLPALIFLIGCGLAFATGTSWGTFGILIPIVQSVFSMDQPLAIICISACMAGAVCGDHCSPISDTTIMASAGAQCDHVSHVSTQLPYALLCAGISFVTYILAGTLAYFDGPAILALPVGMSLMLGILFYLKRRYAKP
;
A
#
# COMPACT_ATOMS: atom_id res chain seq x y z
N MET A 1 -28.03 17.49 -27.19
CA MET A 1 -28.61 16.48 -26.29
C MET A 1 -27.56 15.86 -25.37
N ALA A 2 -26.38 15.43 -25.84
CA ALA A 2 -25.28 14.94 -24.98
C ALA A 2 -24.77 15.97 -23.96
N PHE A 3 -24.63 17.24 -24.37
CA PHE A 3 -24.17 18.34 -23.50
C PHE A 3 -25.17 18.69 -22.37
N LEU A 4 -26.46 18.53 -22.61
CA LEU A 4 -27.52 18.73 -21.60
C LEU A 4 -27.55 17.55 -20.59
N LEU A 5 -27.37 16.32 -21.07
CA LEU A 5 -27.27 15.13 -20.23
C LEU A 5 -26.04 15.17 -19.32
N GLU A 6 -24.90 15.66 -19.82
CA GLU A 6 -23.66 15.81 -19.04
C GLU A 6 -23.80 16.89 -17.97
N LYS A 7 -24.50 17.99 -18.26
CA LYS A 7 -24.80 19.07 -17.31
C LYS A 7 -25.80 18.63 -16.24
N GLU A 8 -26.78 17.80 -16.57
CA GLU A 8 -27.70 17.20 -15.61
C GLU A 8 -27.01 16.16 -14.72
N LEU A 9 -26.14 15.30 -15.28
CA LEU A 9 -25.34 14.34 -14.50
C LEU A 9 -24.37 15.03 -13.54
N LYS A 10 -23.70 16.12 -13.94
CA LYS A 10 -22.88 16.95 -13.05
C LYS A 10 -23.72 17.63 -11.97
N GLY A 11 -24.92 18.07 -12.31
CA GLY A 11 -25.87 18.66 -11.36
C GLY A 11 -26.40 17.65 -10.33
N MET A 12 -26.73 16.42 -10.76
CA MET A 12 -27.16 15.34 -9.87
C MET A 12 -26.04 14.85 -8.96
N ARG A 13 -24.77 14.79 -9.43
CA ARG A 13 -23.60 14.47 -8.58
C ARG A 13 -23.39 15.54 -7.51
N LYS A 14 -23.50 16.82 -7.87
CA LYS A 14 -23.38 17.94 -6.92
C LYS A 14 -24.51 17.95 -5.87
N LYS A 15 -25.75 17.59 -6.26
CA LYS A 15 -26.89 17.45 -5.33
C LYS A 15 -26.71 16.24 -4.41
N ARG A 16 -26.24 15.09 -4.91
CA ARG A 16 -25.96 13.89 -4.09
C ARG A 16 -24.82 14.15 -3.10
N PHE A 17 -23.75 14.81 -3.53
CA PHE A 17 -22.65 15.21 -2.62
C PHE A 17 -23.12 16.14 -1.52
N ARG A 18 -23.91 17.20 -1.86
CA ARG A 18 -24.49 18.08 -0.86
C ARG A 18 -25.43 17.35 0.10
N PHE A 19 -26.21 16.41 -0.40
CA PHE A 19 -27.12 15.62 0.43
C PHE A 19 -26.35 14.71 1.39
N ILE A 20 -25.30 14.00 0.91
CA ILE A 20 -24.44 13.15 1.75
C ILE A 20 -23.69 13.99 2.78
N LEU A 21 -23.12 15.11 2.38
CA LEU A 21 -22.41 16.03 3.28
C LEU A 21 -23.36 16.59 4.36
N ILE A 22 -24.57 16.99 3.99
CA ILE A 22 -25.59 17.46 4.92
C ILE A 22 -26.02 16.34 5.86
N THR A 23 -26.19 15.12 5.36
CA THR A 23 -26.56 13.95 6.18
C THR A 23 -25.46 13.59 7.16
N VAL A 24 -24.20 13.61 6.74
CA VAL A 24 -23.04 13.39 7.63
C VAL A 24 -22.94 14.52 8.67
N LEU A 25 -23.10 15.78 8.26
CA LEU A 25 -23.11 16.92 9.18
C LEU A 25 -24.30 16.88 10.14
N MET A 26 -25.49 16.44 9.69
CA MET A 26 -26.64 16.20 10.56
C MET A 26 -26.42 15.07 11.55
N LEU A 27 -25.81 13.95 11.13
CA LEU A 27 -25.46 12.84 12.02
C LEU A 27 -24.43 13.27 13.07
N ILE A 28 -23.44 14.07 12.66
CA ILE A 28 -22.45 14.66 13.58
C ILE A 28 -23.13 15.63 14.55
N SER A 29 -24.02 16.50 14.07
CA SER A 29 -24.77 17.44 14.94
C SER A 29 -25.75 16.74 15.89
N LEU A 30 -26.42 15.67 15.44
CA LEU A 30 -27.26 14.84 16.31
C LEU A 30 -26.42 14.14 17.39
N GLY A 31 -25.20 13.65 17.06
CA GLY A 31 -24.25 13.09 18.02
C GLY A 31 -23.82 14.12 19.09
N ILE A 32 -23.61 15.37 18.72
CA ILE A 32 -23.24 16.45 19.64
C ILE A 32 -24.39 16.79 20.59
N PHE A 33 -25.64 16.81 20.10
CA PHE A 33 -26.81 17.12 20.93
C PHE A 33 -27.26 16.00 21.85
N THR A 34 -26.96 14.74 21.57
CA THR A 34 -27.33 13.60 22.43
C THR A 34 -26.38 13.36 23.60
N THR A 35 -25.20 13.98 23.63
CA THR A 35 -24.23 13.84 24.72
C THR A 35 -24.50 14.79 25.91
N ASP A 36 -25.26 15.86 25.73
CA ASP A 36 -25.54 16.86 26.80
C ASP A 36 -26.79 16.55 27.64
N VAL A 37 -27.60 15.54 27.29
CA VAL A 37 -28.89 15.26 27.97
C VAL A 37 -28.80 14.24 29.10
N HIS A 38 -27.66 13.60 29.34
CA HIS A 38 -27.52 12.57 30.40
C HIS A 38 -26.36 12.83 31.38
N ALA A 39 -26.12 14.08 31.76
CA ALA A 39 -25.29 14.43 32.92
C ALA A 39 -26.17 14.86 34.10
N SER A 40 -26.94 13.95 34.67
CA SER A 40 -27.51 14.13 36.02
C SER A 40 -27.47 12.82 36.83
N LYS A 41 -26.48 12.77 37.70
CA LYS A 41 -26.45 12.17 39.05
C LYS A 41 -26.84 10.71 39.27
N ASP A 42 -25.83 9.87 39.50
CA ASP A 42 -25.81 9.10 40.72
C ASP A 42 -24.35 8.82 41.16
N PRO A 43 -23.90 9.11 42.40
CA PRO A 43 -22.49 9.07 42.78
C PRO A 43 -22.05 7.70 43.37
N THR A 44 -22.68 6.60 43.00
CA THR A 44 -22.38 5.27 43.56
C THR A 44 -22.31 4.14 42.54
N GLN A 45 -22.01 4.41 41.26
CA GLN A 45 -21.57 3.37 40.34
C GLN A 45 -20.16 3.69 39.90
N GLU A 46 -19.19 2.85 40.31
CA GLU A 46 -17.85 2.80 39.77
C GLU A 46 -17.95 2.74 38.23
N SER A 47 -17.64 3.84 37.57
CA SER A 47 -17.56 3.92 36.13
C SER A 47 -16.46 2.95 35.68
N GLY A 48 -16.84 1.86 35.04
CA GLY A 48 -15.91 0.97 34.38
C GLY A 48 -15.17 1.72 33.27
N THR A 49 -14.14 2.47 33.63
CA THR A 49 -13.18 3.04 32.69
C THR A 49 -12.55 1.86 31.96
N LYS A 50 -12.84 1.74 30.64
CA LYS A 50 -12.13 0.77 29.81
C LYS A 50 -10.63 1.10 29.91
N THR A 51 -9.85 0.15 30.37
CA THR A 51 -8.40 0.24 30.39
C THR A 51 -7.84 -0.32 29.10
N ILE A 52 -6.77 0.29 28.61
CA ILE A 52 -6.04 -0.16 27.42
C ILE A 52 -4.65 -0.60 27.84
N GLN A 53 -4.07 -1.56 27.11
CA GLN A 53 -2.69 -1.97 27.28
C GLN A 53 -1.77 -0.76 27.05
N CYS A 54 -0.79 -0.57 27.89
CA CYS A 54 0.15 0.54 27.78
C CYS A 54 1.18 0.22 26.70
N ASP A 55 1.16 0.94 25.60
CA ASP A 55 2.08 0.74 24.48
C ASP A 55 3.56 1.04 24.87
N ALA A 56 3.79 1.91 25.86
CA ALA A 56 5.15 2.23 26.33
C ALA A 56 5.86 1.07 27.04
N CYS A 57 5.14 0.03 27.45
CA CYS A 57 5.70 -1.15 28.12
C CYS A 57 5.06 -2.45 27.62
N ASP A 58 4.36 -2.42 26.52
CA ASP A 58 3.62 -3.55 25.95
C ASP A 58 2.78 -4.35 26.99
N GLY A 59 2.16 -3.61 27.90
CA GLY A 59 1.34 -4.16 28.97
C GLY A 59 2.10 -4.82 30.13
N SER A 60 3.42 -4.88 30.10
CA SER A 60 4.22 -5.52 31.15
C SER A 60 4.26 -4.74 32.46
N GLY A 61 3.95 -3.45 32.42
CA GLY A 61 4.14 -2.52 33.55
C GLY A 61 5.59 -2.18 33.87
N VAL A 62 6.55 -2.74 33.13
CA VAL A 62 7.99 -2.59 33.36
C VAL A 62 8.57 -1.65 32.34
N CYS A 63 9.56 -0.85 32.72
CA CYS A 63 10.26 0.04 31.80
C CYS A 63 11.09 -0.78 30.80
N MET A 64 10.80 -0.66 29.52
CA MET A 64 11.47 -1.43 28.46
C MET A 64 12.94 -0.99 28.24
N GLU A 65 13.29 0.26 28.56
CA GLU A 65 14.66 0.75 28.37
C GLU A 65 15.66 0.19 29.39
N CYS A 66 15.19 -0.22 30.59
CA CYS A 66 16.05 -0.73 31.65
C CYS A 66 15.86 -2.21 31.96
N LEU A 67 15.16 -2.97 31.12
CA LEU A 67 15.02 -4.41 31.23
C LEU A 67 16.41 -5.09 31.19
N GLY A 68 16.91 -5.46 32.38
CA GLY A 68 18.18 -6.20 32.53
C GLY A 68 19.43 -5.37 32.78
N SER A 69 19.41 -4.03 32.75
CA SER A 69 20.54 -3.21 33.12
C SER A 69 20.46 -2.79 34.59
N LYS A 70 21.65 -2.74 35.27
CA LYS A 70 21.79 -2.19 36.63
C LYS A 70 22.10 -0.69 36.63
N GLU A 71 22.15 -0.09 35.45
CA GLU A 71 22.49 1.32 35.25
C GLU A 71 21.29 2.24 35.45
N SER A 72 21.54 3.51 35.76
CA SER A 72 20.51 4.52 35.92
C SER A 72 19.71 4.72 34.63
N CYS A 73 18.39 4.70 34.73
CA CYS A 73 17.49 4.92 33.63
C CYS A 73 16.67 6.20 33.87
N ASP A 74 16.85 7.18 33.02
CA ASP A 74 16.16 8.47 33.12
C ASP A 74 14.67 8.35 32.82
N SER A 75 14.27 7.45 31.91
CA SER A 75 12.89 7.28 31.48
C SER A 75 11.97 6.76 32.57
N CYS A 76 12.46 5.91 33.49
CA CYS A 76 11.67 5.44 34.63
C CYS A 76 12.17 5.97 35.98
N LYS A 77 13.13 6.90 36.00
CA LYS A 77 13.74 7.44 37.21
C LYS A 77 14.16 6.35 38.19
N ASN A 78 14.73 5.27 37.67
CA ASN A 78 15.20 4.08 38.41
C ASN A 78 14.10 3.25 39.11
N SER A 79 12.81 3.55 38.86
CA SER A 79 11.70 2.78 39.43
C SER A 79 11.52 1.38 38.82
N ARG A 80 12.13 1.15 37.66
CA ARG A 80 11.90 -0.03 36.79
C ARG A 80 10.45 -0.23 36.34
N GLN A 81 9.55 0.65 36.71
CA GLN A 81 8.16 0.66 36.30
C GLN A 81 7.96 1.58 35.12
N CYS A 82 7.04 1.22 34.23
CA CYS A 82 6.64 2.12 33.16
C CYS A 82 6.00 3.38 33.75
N THR A 83 6.58 4.54 33.43
CA THR A 83 6.09 5.84 33.94
C THR A 83 4.72 6.20 33.37
N THR A 84 4.40 5.72 32.17
CA THR A 84 3.15 6.02 31.47
C THR A 84 1.95 5.35 32.16
N CYS A 85 2.09 4.08 32.55
CA CYS A 85 1.01 3.34 33.24
C CYS A 85 1.28 3.13 34.75
N GLN A 86 2.33 3.74 35.28
CA GLN A 86 2.75 3.65 36.69
C GLN A 86 2.89 2.18 37.17
N GLY A 87 3.35 1.30 36.30
CA GLY A 87 3.57 -0.10 36.58
C GLY A 87 2.32 -0.99 36.47
N SER A 88 1.14 -0.45 36.15
CA SER A 88 -0.09 -1.25 36.01
C SER A 88 -0.14 -2.07 34.72
N GLY A 89 0.63 -1.73 33.71
CA GLY A 89 0.55 -2.29 32.36
C GLY A 89 -0.63 -1.74 31.54
N TYR A 90 -1.52 -0.97 32.17
CA TYR A 90 -2.75 -0.46 31.55
C TYR A 90 -2.92 1.01 31.82
N ILE A 91 -3.52 1.73 30.87
CA ILE A 91 -3.91 3.13 30.99
C ILE A 91 -5.43 3.27 30.73
N ALA A 92 -6.03 4.33 31.22
CA ALA A 92 -7.43 4.61 30.91
C ALA A 92 -7.60 4.91 29.41
N SER A 93 -8.60 4.28 28.78
CA SER A 93 -8.88 4.56 27.37
C SER A 93 -9.37 6.00 27.23
N PRO A 94 -8.78 6.78 26.31
CA PRO A 94 -9.24 8.15 26.07
C PRO A 94 -10.61 8.21 25.36
N SER A 95 -11.06 7.12 24.75
CA SER A 95 -12.28 7.07 23.94
C SER A 95 -13.21 5.92 24.33
N LYS A 96 -14.52 6.23 24.35
CA LYS A 96 -15.59 5.22 24.49
C LYS A 96 -15.64 4.23 23.31
N PHE A 97 -15.10 4.63 22.18
CA PHE A 97 -15.10 3.87 20.91
C PHE A 97 -13.86 3.00 20.73
N TYR A 98 -12.91 3.06 21.67
CA TYR A 98 -11.68 2.28 21.64
C TYR A 98 -11.97 0.77 21.65
N ASN A 99 -11.26 -0.01 20.84
CA ASN A 99 -11.41 -1.46 20.70
C ASN A 99 -12.86 -1.88 20.43
N THR A 100 -13.53 -1.17 19.52
CA THR A 100 -14.90 -1.49 19.08
C THR A 100 -14.98 -1.42 17.55
N ALA A 101 -16.08 -1.91 16.96
CA ALA A 101 -16.33 -1.82 15.51
C ALA A 101 -16.28 -0.36 14.99
N TRP A 102 -16.53 0.63 15.85
CA TRP A 102 -16.43 2.06 15.51
C TRP A 102 -15.00 2.49 15.12
N ALA A 103 -13.99 1.76 15.59
CA ALA A 103 -12.60 2.02 15.20
C ALA A 103 -12.33 1.85 13.69
N LEU A 104 -13.15 1.06 12.99
CA LEU A 104 -13.07 0.88 11.54
C LEU A 104 -13.91 1.89 10.74
N LEU A 105 -14.72 2.71 11.41
CA LEU A 105 -15.60 3.68 10.74
C LEU A 105 -14.85 4.79 9.98
N PRO A 106 -13.76 5.39 10.49
CA PRO A 106 -12.99 6.42 9.79
C PRO A 106 -12.50 5.98 8.40
N PRO A 107 -11.76 4.86 8.26
CA PRO A 107 -11.31 4.41 6.94
C PRO A 107 -12.47 3.97 6.04
N LEU A 108 -13.52 3.34 6.58
CA LEU A 108 -14.69 2.95 5.77
C LEU A 108 -15.41 4.16 5.17
N ILE A 109 -15.54 5.26 5.93
CA ILE A 109 -16.11 6.52 5.43
C ILE A 109 -15.20 7.12 4.35
N ALA A 110 -13.88 7.20 4.61
CA ALA A 110 -12.92 7.75 3.65
C ALA A 110 -12.99 6.99 2.31
N ILE A 111 -12.91 5.66 2.37
CA ILE A 111 -12.95 4.79 1.20
C ILE A 111 -14.30 4.89 0.49
N GLY A 112 -15.40 4.78 1.22
CA GLY A 112 -16.75 4.88 0.67
C GLY A 112 -16.97 6.21 -0.07
N LEU A 113 -16.56 7.33 0.53
CA LEU A 113 -16.64 8.63 -0.11
C LEU A 113 -15.72 8.73 -1.32
N ALA A 114 -14.49 8.25 -1.27
CA ALA A 114 -13.55 8.30 -2.40
C ALA A 114 -14.08 7.52 -3.61
N LEU A 115 -14.63 6.34 -3.40
CA LEU A 115 -15.23 5.54 -4.47
C LEU A 115 -16.52 6.16 -5.06
N LEU A 116 -17.34 6.80 -4.21
CA LEU A 116 -18.60 7.42 -4.64
C LEU A 116 -18.38 8.77 -5.33
N THR A 117 -17.52 9.61 -4.77
CA THR A 117 -17.29 10.98 -5.26
C THR A 117 -16.21 11.04 -6.33
N LYS A 118 -15.33 10.04 -6.37
CA LYS A 118 -14.07 10.01 -7.15
C LYS A 118 -13.13 11.17 -6.77
N GLU A 119 -13.16 11.58 -5.53
CA GLU A 119 -12.33 12.64 -5.00
C GLU A 119 -11.66 12.12 -3.71
N VAL A 120 -10.34 12.04 -3.68
CA VAL A 120 -9.57 11.37 -2.62
C VAL A 120 -9.29 12.32 -1.45
N TYR A 121 -8.85 13.54 -1.73
CA TYR A 121 -8.36 14.44 -0.67
C TYR A 121 -9.42 14.77 0.37
N SER A 122 -10.60 15.22 -0.07
CA SER A 122 -11.71 15.53 0.84
C SER A 122 -12.24 14.28 1.55
N SER A 123 -12.23 13.14 0.85
CA SER A 123 -12.69 11.87 1.40
C SER A 123 -11.79 11.39 2.54
N LEU A 124 -10.46 11.41 2.35
CA LEU A 124 -9.49 11.08 3.38
C LEU A 124 -9.58 12.06 4.56
N PHE A 125 -9.66 13.36 4.26
CA PHE A 125 -9.74 14.38 5.30
C PHE A 125 -11.02 14.24 6.16
N ILE A 126 -12.17 13.92 5.56
CA ILE A 126 -13.41 13.62 6.30
C ILE A 126 -13.21 12.39 7.20
N GLY A 127 -12.59 11.33 6.70
CA GLY A 127 -12.26 10.16 7.50
C GLY A 127 -11.36 10.49 8.70
N ILE A 128 -10.32 11.30 8.49
CA ILE A 128 -9.42 11.77 9.56
C ILE A 128 -10.21 12.55 10.62
N ILE A 129 -11.08 13.49 10.21
CA ILE A 129 -11.92 14.25 11.15
C ILE A 129 -12.87 13.33 11.94
N VAL A 130 -13.49 12.35 11.28
CA VAL A 130 -14.35 11.36 11.97
C VAL A 130 -13.53 10.55 12.98
N GLY A 131 -12.32 10.15 12.64
CA GLY A 131 -11.42 9.47 13.57
C GLY A 131 -11.10 10.31 14.81
N GLY A 132 -10.72 11.57 14.60
CA GLY A 132 -10.47 12.52 15.69
C GLY A 132 -11.71 12.79 16.56
N LEU A 133 -12.90 12.91 15.96
CA LEU A 133 -14.17 13.07 16.68
C LEU A 133 -14.48 11.87 17.59
N LEU A 134 -14.31 10.66 17.07
CA LEU A 134 -14.51 9.43 17.86
C LEU A 134 -13.46 9.30 18.97
N PHE A 135 -12.19 9.62 18.70
CA PHE A 135 -11.13 9.59 19.71
C PHE A 135 -11.40 10.59 20.84
N ALA A 136 -11.75 11.83 20.50
CA ALA A 136 -11.99 12.91 21.46
C ALA A 136 -13.40 12.88 22.08
N ASN A 137 -14.20 11.83 21.87
CA ASN A 137 -15.59 11.71 22.33
C ASN A 137 -16.43 12.94 21.94
N PHE A 138 -16.26 13.43 20.71
CA PHE A 138 -16.92 14.62 20.11
C PHE A 138 -16.53 15.96 20.73
N SER A 139 -15.43 16.05 21.49
CA SER A 139 -14.85 17.33 21.91
C SER A 139 -14.21 18.03 20.70
N LEU A 140 -14.58 19.26 20.40
CA LEU A 140 -14.04 20.01 19.25
C LEU A 140 -12.54 20.28 19.43
N GLU A 141 -12.14 20.79 20.60
CA GLU A 141 -10.73 21.05 20.93
C GLU A 141 -9.90 19.78 20.86
N GLY A 142 -10.34 18.70 21.54
CA GLY A 142 -9.65 17.41 21.50
C GLY A 142 -9.55 16.84 20.09
N THR A 143 -10.59 17.00 19.27
CA THR A 143 -10.58 16.58 17.86
C THR A 143 -9.52 17.33 17.07
N LEU A 144 -9.48 18.66 17.17
CA LEU A 144 -8.52 19.46 16.42
C LEU A 144 -7.07 19.14 16.85
N LEU A 145 -6.82 19.08 18.16
CA LEU A 145 -5.50 18.73 18.67
C LEU A 145 -5.07 17.33 18.21
N HIS A 146 -5.92 16.33 18.32
CA HIS A 146 -5.60 14.97 17.92
C HIS A 146 -5.37 14.85 16.40
N VAL A 147 -6.19 15.47 15.58
CA VAL A 147 -6.04 15.46 14.11
C VAL A 147 -4.77 16.16 13.66
N PHE A 148 -4.49 17.37 14.18
CA PHE A 148 -3.37 18.17 13.66
C PHE A 148 -2.04 17.83 14.33
N ASN A 149 -1.99 17.58 15.64
CA ASN A 149 -0.75 17.22 16.32
C ASN A 149 -0.45 15.73 16.17
N ASP A 150 -1.34 14.84 16.66
CA ASP A 150 -1.06 13.40 16.73
C ASP A 150 -1.24 12.73 15.35
N GLY A 151 -2.10 13.28 14.51
CA GLY A 151 -2.30 12.85 13.13
C GLY A 151 -1.27 13.45 12.19
N ILE A 152 -1.52 14.68 11.70
CA ILE A 152 -0.77 15.26 10.58
C ILE A 152 0.68 15.59 10.96
N ALA A 153 0.90 16.29 12.08
CA ALA A 153 2.24 16.75 12.45
C ALA A 153 3.16 15.59 12.81
N ASN A 154 2.71 14.63 13.64
CA ASN A 154 3.51 13.48 14.03
C ASN A 154 3.82 12.57 12.83
N VAL A 155 2.86 12.38 11.92
CA VAL A 155 3.06 11.58 10.70
C VAL A 155 4.12 12.21 9.79
N LEU A 156 4.13 13.56 9.67
CA LEU A 156 5.15 14.28 8.92
C LEU A 156 6.49 14.42 9.67
N ALA A 157 6.51 14.24 10.98
CA ALA A 157 7.73 14.22 11.78
C ALA A 157 8.37 12.83 11.85
N ASP A 158 7.66 11.79 11.46
CA ASP A 158 8.18 10.43 11.43
C ASP A 158 9.29 10.29 10.38
N SER A 159 10.45 9.81 10.79
CA SER A 159 11.66 9.74 9.95
C SER A 159 11.49 8.77 8.77
N TYR A 160 10.74 7.68 8.97
CA TYR A 160 10.45 6.72 7.90
C TYR A 160 9.59 7.35 6.82
N ASN A 161 8.50 8.01 7.21
CA ASN A 161 7.60 8.69 6.29
C ASN A 161 8.33 9.81 5.52
N VAL A 162 9.09 10.64 6.25
CA VAL A 162 9.87 11.73 5.62
C VAL A 162 10.87 11.20 4.60
N GLY A 163 11.58 10.11 4.90
CA GLY A 163 12.53 9.51 3.96
C GLY A 163 11.85 9.05 2.66
N ILE A 164 10.65 8.46 2.73
CA ILE A 164 9.85 8.11 1.56
C ILE A 164 9.43 9.37 0.77
N LEU A 165 8.98 10.43 1.45
CA LEU A 165 8.63 11.69 0.78
C LEU A 165 9.83 12.33 0.06
N VAL A 166 11.02 12.31 0.69
CA VAL A 166 12.26 12.80 0.08
C VAL A 166 12.62 11.96 -1.15
N PHE A 167 12.52 10.63 -1.07
CA PHE A 167 12.73 9.74 -2.21
C PHE A 167 11.79 10.08 -3.39
N LEU A 168 10.50 10.30 -3.13
CA LEU A 168 9.53 10.72 -4.14
C LEU A 168 9.95 12.02 -4.85
N VAL A 169 10.36 13.03 -4.09
CA VAL A 169 10.81 14.33 -4.64
C VAL A 169 12.05 14.15 -5.52
N ILE A 170 13.02 13.35 -5.07
CA ILE A 170 14.23 13.06 -5.84
C ILE A 170 13.88 12.33 -7.12
N LEU A 171 13.01 11.32 -7.05
CA LEU A 171 12.55 10.58 -8.23
C LEU A 171 11.82 11.48 -9.23
N GLY A 172 10.92 12.33 -8.76
CA GLY A 172 10.25 13.33 -9.61
C GLY A 172 11.23 14.25 -10.31
N THR A 173 12.29 14.67 -9.60
CA THR A 173 13.38 15.47 -10.16
C THR A 173 14.14 14.70 -11.23
N MET A 174 14.49 13.44 -10.99
CA MET A 174 15.18 12.59 -11.97
C MET A 174 14.34 12.38 -13.22
N VAL A 175 13.03 12.14 -13.08
CA VAL A 175 12.10 12.03 -14.20
C VAL A 175 12.06 13.34 -15.02
N CYS A 176 12.02 14.50 -14.36
CA CYS A 176 12.07 15.79 -15.03
C CYS A 176 13.38 15.97 -15.83
N LEU A 177 14.53 15.62 -15.23
CA LEU A 177 15.84 15.65 -15.88
C LEU A 177 15.89 14.75 -17.12
N ILE A 178 15.43 13.50 -17.00
CA ILE A 178 15.39 12.52 -18.08
C ILE A 178 14.52 13.02 -19.24
N ASN A 179 13.36 13.61 -18.93
CA ASN A 179 12.44 14.15 -19.93
C ASN A 179 13.05 15.38 -20.65
N LYS A 180 13.62 16.33 -19.90
CA LYS A 180 14.28 17.52 -20.48
C LYS A 180 15.53 17.17 -21.30
N ALA A 181 16.28 16.13 -20.89
CA ALA A 181 17.40 15.61 -21.68
C ALA A 181 16.94 14.87 -22.96
N GLY A 182 15.64 14.61 -23.11
CA GLY A 182 15.08 13.89 -24.24
C GLY A 182 15.25 12.38 -24.19
N GLY A 183 15.66 11.84 -23.03
CA GLY A 183 15.88 10.41 -22.84
C GLY A 183 14.62 9.57 -23.04
N SER A 184 13.49 10.01 -22.48
CA SER A 184 12.19 9.33 -22.61
C SER A 184 11.72 9.27 -24.07
N ALA A 185 11.81 10.37 -24.81
CA ALA A 185 11.44 10.43 -26.23
C ALA A 185 12.34 9.54 -27.12
N ALA A 186 13.65 9.55 -26.85
CA ALA A 186 14.61 8.70 -27.55
C ALA A 186 14.36 7.21 -27.30
N PHE A 187 14.08 6.83 -26.05
CA PHE A 187 13.73 5.47 -25.69
C PHE A 187 12.39 5.04 -26.32
N GLY A 188 11.40 5.91 -26.34
CA GLY A 188 10.12 5.66 -27.00
C GLY A 188 10.27 5.37 -28.50
N ARG A 189 11.15 6.12 -29.21
CA ARG A 189 11.47 5.86 -30.63
C ARG A 189 12.16 4.50 -30.79
N TRP A 190 13.20 4.23 -30.01
CA TRP A 190 13.91 2.95 -30.01
C TRP A 190 12.97 1.78 -29.71
N ALA A 191 12.08 1.93 -28.71
CA ALA A 191 11.12 0.91 -28.32
C ALA A 191 10.14 0.56 -29.44
N LYS A 192 9.67 1.56 -30.23
CA LYS A 192 8.80 1.32 -31.42
C LYS A 192 9.48 0.45 -32.46
N GLU A 193 10.79 0.56 -32.62
CA GLU A 193 11.55 -0.19 -33.61
C GLU A 193 11.84 -1.63 -33.15
N HIS A 194 12.08 -1.84 -31.85
CA HIS A 194 12.56 -3.12 -31.31
C HIS A 194 11.46 -3.96 -30.68
N VAL A 195 10.51 -3.37 -29.98
CA VAL A 195 9.35 -4.05 -29.40
C VAL A 195 8.17 -3.95 -30.36
N LYS A 196 7.86 -5.04 -31.06
CA LYS A 196 6.89 -5.03 -32.16
C LYS A 196 5.44 -5.26 -31.75
N SER A 197 5.16 -5.52 -30.47
CA SER A 197 3.79 -5.86 -30.03
C SER A 197 3.44 -5.32 -28.66
N ARG A 198 2.16 -4.99 -28.48
CA ARG A 198 1.60 -4.59 -27.16
C ARG A 198 1.80 -5.68 -26.10
N VAL A 199 1.72 -6.96 -26.48
CA VAL A 199 1.99 -8.09 -25.58
C VAL A 199 3.45 -8.05 -25.12
N GLY A 200 4.39 -7.87 -26.06
CA GLY A 200 5.81 -7.76 -25.74
C GLY A 200 6.11 -6.59 -24.80
N ALA A 201 5.48 -5.43 -25.02
CA ALA A 201 5.64 -4.28 -24.14
C ALA A 201 5.13 -4.56 -22.71
N GLN A 202 3.95 -5.16 -22.56
CA GLN A 202 3.41 -5.52 -21.24
C GLN A 202 4.25 -6.62 -20.56
N LEU A 203 4.73 -7.62 -21.30
CA LEU A 203 5.62 -8.64 -20.74
C LEU A 203 6.96 -8.04 -20.28
N ALA A 204 7.49 -7.04 -21.01
CA ALA A 204 8.70 -6.33 -20.58
C ALA A 204 8.48 -5.59 -19.24
N VAL A 205 7.31 -4.97 -19.04
CA VAL A 205 6.93 -4.35 -17.74
C VAL A 205 6.88 -5.42 -16.65
N ILE A 206 6.21 -6.55 -16.90
CA ILE A 206 6.10 -7.66 -15.94
C ILE A 206 7.48 -8.20 -15.56
N ILE A 207 8.34 -8.46 -16.56
CA ILE A 207 9.69 -8.98 -16.31
C ILE A 207 10.50 -8.01 -15.46
N LEU A 208 10.48 -6.70 -15.79
CA LEU A 208 11.19 -5.70 -15.00
C LEU A 208 10.63 -5.62 -13.56
N GLY A 209 9.31 -5.63 -13.42
CA GLY A 209 8.66 -5.65 -12.11
C GLY A 209 9.06 -6.89 -11.28
N CYS A 210 9.10 -8.06 -11.90
CA CYS A 210 9.58 -9.27 -11.23
C CYS A 210 11.08 -9.24 -10.88
N LEU A 211 11.91 -8.53 -11.62
CA LEU A 211 13.34 -8.38 -11.33
C LEU A 211 13.62 -7.41 -10.17
N ILE A 212 12.73 -6.44 -9.97
CA ILE A 212 12.83 -5.47 -8.86
C ILE A 212 11.97 -5.97 -7.69
N PHE A 213 12.30 -7.12 -7.13
CA PHE A 213 11.54 -7.80 -6.06
C PHE A 213 11.98 -7.44 -4.64
N ILE A 214 12.97 -6.57 -4.51
CA ILE A 214 13.63 -6.28 -3.23
C ILE A 214 12.71 -5.52 -2.30
N ASP A 215 12.01 -4.52 -2.84
CA ASP A 215 11.12 -3.62 -2.14
C ASP A 215 9.99 -3.16 -3.06
N ASP A 216 8.77 -3.14 -2.56
CA ASP A 216 7.57 -2.82 -3.34
C ASP A 216 7.46 -1.33 -3.68
N TYR A 217 7.86 -0.42 -2.80
CA TYR A 217 7.89 1.02 -3.06
C TYR A 217 8.87 1.35 -4.17
N PHE A 218 10.07 0.78 -4.08
CA PHE A 218 11.09 0.91 -5.11
C PHE A 218 10.61 0.35 -6.45
N ASN A 219 9.95 -0.81 -6.44
CA ASN A 219 9.34 -1.41 -7.63
C ASN A 219 8.33 -0.44 -8.27
N CYS A 220 7.32 0.00 -7.52
CA CYS A 220 6.24 0.85 -8.02
C CYS A 220 6.76 2.09 -8.74
N LEU A 221 7.69 2.78 -8.15
CA LEU A 221 8.18 4.06 -8.68
C LEU A 221 9.18 3.88 -9.81
N THR A 222 10.06 2.89 -9.71
CA THR A 222 11.12 2.64 -10.70
C THR A 222 10.53 2.04 -11.98
N VAL A 223 9.77 0.95 -11.88
CA VAL A 223 9.16 0.29 -13.05
C VAL A 223 8.26 1.27 -13.79
N GLY A 224 7.47 2.07 -13.06
CA GLY A 224 6.61 3.08 -13.66
C GLY A 224 7.40 4.11 -14.46
N SER A 225 8.42 4.72 -13.87
CA SER A 225 9.21 5.76 -14.52
C SER A 225 9.96 5.25 -15.76
N VAL A 226 10.45 4.00 -15.71
CA VAL A 226 11.21 3.36 -16.80
C VAL A 226 10.31 2.95 -17.97
N MET A 227 9.16 2.36 -17.66
CA MET A 227 8.34 1.66 -18.65
C MET A 227 7.26 2.54 -19.31
N ARG A 228 6.97 3.71 -18.77
CA ARG A 228 6.02 4.66 -19.38
C ARG A 228 6.28 4.94 -20.86
N PRO A 229 7.50 5.32 -21.29
CA PRO A 229 7.74 5.63 -22.71
C PRO A 229 7.49 4.42 -23.63
N LEU A 230 7.77 3.21 -23.13
CA LEU A 230 7.50 1.97 -23.88
C LEU A 230 6.00 1.70 -23.98
N THR A 231 5.26 1.82 -22.88
CA THR A 231 3.81 1.55 -22.86
C THR A 231 3.02 2.58 -23.66
N ASP A 232 3.39 3.86 -23.60
CA ASP A 232 2.78 4.93 -24.38
C ASP A 232 3.00 4.74 -25.88
N ALA A 233 4.23 4.39 -26.28
CA ALA A 233 4.55 4.06 -27.67
C ALA A 233 3.69 2.91 -28.24
N HIS A 234 3.21 2.01 -27.38
CA HIS A 234 2.35 0.88 -27.75
C HIS A 234 0.86 1.10 -27.43
N ARG A 235 0.46 2.33 -27.08
CA ARG A 235 -0.92 2.72 -26.75
C ARG A 235 -1.54 1.85 -25.66
N ILE A 236 -0.75 1.54 -24.63
CA ILE A 236 -1.21 0.88 -23.41
C ILE A 236 -1.64 1.98 -22.44
N SER A 237 -2.83 1.85 -21.84
CA SER A 237 -3.33 2.89 -20.93
C SER A 237 -2.45 2.99 -19.66
N ARG A 238 -2.36 4.19 -19.10
CA ARG A 238 -1.65 4.44 -17.83
C ARG A 238 -2.28 3.63 -16.68
N ALA A 239 -3.60 3.41 -16.71
CA ALA A 239 -4.28 2.54 -15.77
C ALA A 239 -3.82 1.07 -15.87
N LYS A 240 -3.58 0.56 -17.10
CA LYS A 240 -3.05 -0.78 -17.30
C LYS A 240 -1.60 -0.90 -16.84
N LEU A 241 -0.79 0.11 -17.10
CA LEU A 241 0.58 0.18 -16.61
C LEU A 241 0.59 0.18 -15.07
N ALA A 242 -0.22 1.04 -14.43
CA ALA A 242 -0.33 1.10 -12.98
C ALA A 242 -0.75 -0.26 -12.37
N TYR A 243 -1.72 -0.96 -12.99
CA TYR A 243 -2.11 -2.30 -12.57
C TYR A 243 -0.95 -3.32 -12.66
N ILE A 244 -0.18 -3.32 -13.75
CA ILE A 244 0.94 -4.26 -13.91
C ILE A 244 2.02 -3.96 -12.86
N ILE A 245 2.31 -2.70 -12.61
CA ILE A 245 3.28 -2.26 -11.59
C ILE A 245 2.83 -2.77 -10.21
N ASP A 246 1.62 -2.43 -9.80
CA ASP A 246 1.07 -2.78 -8.49
C ASP A 246 1.01 -4.31 -8.31
N ALA A 247 0.56 -5.04 -9.35
CA ALA A 247 0.51 -6.51 -9.37
C ALA A 247 1.90 -7.18 -9.39
N THR A 248 2.98 -6.47 -9.72
CA THR A 248 4.37 -6.95 -9.65
C THR A 248 5.17 -6.39 -8.47
N ALA A 249 4.60 -5.50 -7.67
CA ALA A 249 5.22 -4.95 -6.47
C ALA A 249 4.97 -5.87 -5.27
N ALA A 250 3.99 -5.57 -4.43
CA ALA A 250 3.70 -6.36 -3.24
C ALA A 250 3.48 -7.87 -3.51
N PRO A 251 2.76 -8.31 -4.56
CA PRO A 251 2.61 -9.75 -4.84
C PRO A 251 3.90 -10.49 -5.18
N ILE A 252 4.90 -9.82 -5.73
CA ILE A 252 6.22 -10.44 -5.98
C ILE A 252 7.08 -10.39 -4.72
N CYS A 253 7.13 -9.25 -4.02
CA CYS A 253 7.94 -9.10 -2.82
C CYS A 253 7.55 -10.10 -1.71
N ILE A 254 6.25 -10.40 -1.55
CA ILE A 254 5.74 -11.32 -0.52
C ILE A 254 6.04 -12.80 -0.79
N ILE A 255 6.52 -13.15 -1.97
CA ILE A 255 6.97 -14.51 -2.32
C ILE A 255 8.46 -14.58 -2.66
N ALA A 256 9.17 -13.46 -2.59
CA ALA A 256 10.60 -13.39 -2.83
C ALA A 256 11.38 -13.64 -1.53
N PRO A 257 12.21 -14.70 -1.44
CA PRO A 257 12.89 -15.04 -0.18
C PRO A 257 13.92 -14.01 0.29
N ILE A 258 14.33 -13.11 -0.61
CA ILE A 258 15.29 -12.04 -0.33
C ILE A 258 14.59 -10.71 -0.65
N SER A 259 13.72 -10.29 0.26
CA SER A 259 12.99 -9.02 0.14
C SER A 259 12.84 -8.37 1.51
N SER A 260 12.52 -7.08 1.52
CA SER A 260 12.13 -6.37 2.74
C SER A 260 10.96 -7.04 3.47
N TRP A 261 10.07 -7.69 2.72
CA TRP A 261 8.92 -8.44 3.25
C TRP A 261 9.31 -9.74 3.95
N ALA A 262 10.26 -10.49 3.38
CA ALA A 262 10.78 -11.70 4.02
C ALA A 262 11.39 -11.39 5.40
N ALA A 263 12.08 -10.26 5.49
CA ALA A 263 12.63 -9.75 6.74
C ALA A 263 11.56 -9.42 7.77
N ALA A 264 10.54 -8.64 7.37
CA ALA A 264 9.47 -8.25 8.27
C ALA A 264 8.72 -9.46 8.82
N VAL A 265 8.40 -10.44 7.97
CA VAL A 265 7.72 -11.67 8.41
C VAL A 265 8.64 -12.50 9.31
N ALA A 266 9.94 -12.57 8.98
CA ALA A 266 10.92 -13.27 9.81
C ALA A 266 11.07 -12.66 11.21
N GLY A 267 10.91 -11.34 11.35
CA GLY A 267 10.96 -10.64 12.63
C GLY A 267 9.83 -10.99 13.61
N PHE A 268 8.76 -11.63 13.14
CA PHE A 268 7.67 -12.10 14.02
C PHE A 268 7.84 -13.54 14.51
N ALA A 269 8.82 -14.28 14.01
CA ALA A 269 9.08 -15.65 14.46
C ALA A 269 10.16 -15.68 15.54
N GLU A 270 9.99 -16.56 16.53
CA GLU A 270 10.97 -16.77 17.59
C GLU A 270 12.22 -17.49 17.05
N ASP A 271 13.40 -17.14 17.61
CA ASP A 271 14.68 -17.89 17.51
C ASP A 271 15.18 -18.27 16.09
N GLY A 272 15.25 -17.31 15.14
CA GLY A 272 15.96 -17.53 13.86
C GLY A 272 15.24 -18.42 12.85
N GLN A 273 14.02 -18.87 13.12
CA GLN A 273 13.22 -19.70 12.21
C GLN A 273 12.37 -18.90 11.21
N GLY A 274 12.36 -17.58 11.30
CA GLY A 274 11.46 -16.72 10.54
C GLY A 274 11.60 -16.83 9.03
N LEU A 275 12.84 -16.91 8.51
CA LEU A 275 13.06 -17.09 7.07
C LEU A 275 12.56 -18.47 6.59
N SER A 276 12.74 -19.52 7.39
CA SER A 276 12.22 -20.85 7.08
C SER A 276 10.69 -20.86 7.03
N LEU A 277 10.05 -20.20 7.98
CA LEU A 277 8.60 -20.03 8.04
C LEU A 277 8.07 -19.28 6.80
N PHE A 278 8.74 -18.19 6.43
CA PHE A 278 8.39 -17.42 5.24
C PHE A 278 8.48 -18.27 3.97
N ILE A 279 9.60 -19.01 3.78
CA ILE A 279 9.79 -19.87 2.61
C ILE A 279 8.73 -20.99 2.55
N GLN A 280 8.40 -21.61 3.69
CA GLN A 280 7.35 -22.63 3.76
C GLN A 280 5.95 -22.06 3.44
N ALA A 281 5.70 -20.79 3.72
CA ALA A 281 4.43 -20.13 3.43
C ALA A 281 4.27 -19.74 1.94
N ILE A 282 5.37 -19.59 1.17
CA ILE A 282 5.33 -19.16 -0.25
C ILE A 282 4.38 -20.02 -1.10
N PRO A 283 4.42 -21.37 -1.08
CA PRO A 283 3.56 -22.21 -1.93
C PRO A 283 2.07 -22.06 -1.62
N TYR A 284 1.73 -21.58 -0.45
CA TYR A 284 0.36 -21.33 0.00
C TYR A 284 -0.08 -19.88 -0.15
N ASN A 285 0.79 -18.98 -0.65
CA ASN A 285 0.39 -17.59 -0.93
C ASN A 285 -0.43 -17.52 -2.22
N PHE A 286 -1.69 -18.01 -2.13
CA PHE A 286 -2.54 -18.18 -3.30
C PHE A 286 -2.86 -16.86 -3.97
N TYR A 287 -3.04 -15.75 -3.23
CA TYR A 287 -3.35 -14.46 -3.85
C TYR A 287 -2.21 -13.97 -4.74
N ALA A 288 -0.97 -13.98 -4.24
CA ALA A 288 0.18 -13.54 -5.02
C ALA A 288 0.38 -14.43 -6.27
N LEU A 289 0.37 -15.75 -6.10
CA LEU A 289 0.58 -16.71 -7.19
C LEU A 289 -0.54 -16.62 -8.26
N LEU A 290 -1.80 -16.48 -7.85
CA LEU A 290 -2.94 -16.35 -8.76
C LEU A 290 -2.98 -14.98 -9.42
N THR A 291 -2.53 -13.90 -8.76
CA THR A 291 -2.41 -12.56 -9.35
C THR A 291 -1.39 -12.57 -10.48
N ILE A 292 -0.23 -13.19 -10.27
CA ILE A 292 0.79 -13.32 -11.32
C ILE A 292 0.25 -14.15 -12.50
N LEU A 293 -0.39 -15.28 -12.22
CA LEU A 293 -1.00 -16.12 -13.26
C LEU A 293 -2.06 -15.36 -14.04
N MET A 294 -2.93 -14.62 -13.35
CA MET A 294 -3.97 -13.81 -13.99
C MET A 294 -3.36 -12.70 -14.84
N MET A 295 -2.41 -11.95 -14.31
CA MET A 295 -1.75 -10.84 -15.03
C MET A 295 -1.10 -11.33 -16.32
N VAL A 296 -0.31 -12.40 -16.26
CA VAL A 296 0.32 -13.01 -17.44
C VAL A 296 -0.75 -13.56 -18.39
N GLY A 297 -1.77 -14.23 -17.86
CA GLY A 297 -2.89 -14.76 -18.63
C GLY A 297 -3.67 -13.68 -19.39
N LEU A 298 -3.99 -12.56 -18.74
CA LEU A 298 -4.65 -11.41 -19.38
C LEU A 298 -3.84 -10.86 -20.55
N VAL A 299 -2.52 -10.72 -20.36
CA VAL A 299 -1.60 -10.19 -21.38
C VAL A 299 -1.49 -11.15 -22.58
N LEU A 300 -1.24 -12.43 -22.32
CA LEU A 300 -1.08 -13.45 -23.38
C LEU A 300 -2.39 -13.72 -24.13
N MET A 301 -3.51 -13.73 -23.43
CA MET A 301 -4.82 -13.93 -24.05
C MET A 301 -5.38 -12.67 -24.69
N LYS A 302 -4.75 -11.48 -24.47
CA LYS A 302 -5.16 -10.17 -24.98
C LYS A 302 -6.57 -9.78 -24.52
N ILE A 303 -6.85 -9.96 -23.22
CA ILE A 303 -8.17 -9.70 -22.65
C ILE A 303 -8.06 -8.59 -21.61
N ASP A 304 -9.05 -7.72 -21.64
CA ASP A 304 -9.34 -6.78 -20.57
C ASP A 304 -10.85 -6.75 -20.31
N PHE A 305 -11.24 -6.63 -19.05
CA PHE A 305 -12.64 -6.60 -18.65
C PHE A 305 -12.92 -5.47 -17.67
N GLY A 306 -14.20 -5.22 -17.40
CA GLY A 306 -14.62 -4.16 -16.49
C GLY A 306 -14.22 -2.76 -16.96
N ALA A 307 -13.81 -1.92 -16.00
CA ALA A 307 -13.40 -0.54 -16.28
C ALA A 307 -12.10 -0.49 -17.08
N MET A 308 -11.15 -1.39 -16.84
CA MET A 308 -9.88 -1.48 -17.57
C MET A 308 -10.09 -1.61 -19.09
N ALA A 309 -11.05 -2.42 -19.52
CA ALA A 309 -11.35 -2.58 -20.94
C ALA A 309 -11.79 -1.26 -21.62
N LYS A 310 -12.37 -0.32 -20.88
CA LYS A 310 -12.72 1.02 -21.40
C LYS A 310 -11.48 1.87 -21.60
N HIS A 311 -10.56 1.88 -20.61
CA HIS A 311 -9.30 2.62 -20.69
C HIS A 311 -8.43 2.11 -21.84
N GLU A 312 -8.26 0.79 -21.95
CA GLU A 312 -7.50 0.16 -23.02
C GLU A 312 -8.08 0.44 -24.41
N ARG A 313 -9.41 0.41 -24.54
CA ARG A 313 -10.10 0.74 -25.80
C ARG A 313 -9.88 2.21 -26.18
N ASN A 314 -9.90 3.11 -25.18
CA ASN A 314 -9.66 4.54 -25.42
C ASN A 314 -8.21 4.78 -25.85
N ALA A 315 -7.24 4.15 -25.19
CA ALA A 315 -5.84 4.23 -25.57
C ALA A 315 -5.57 3.73 -27.01
N ILE A 316 -6.26 2.63 -27.42
CA ILE A 316 -6.09 2.08 -28.76
C ILE A 316 -6.76 2.95 -29.83
N LYS A 317 -8.03 3.37 -29.61
CA LYS A 317 -8.85 4.05 -30.64
C LYS A 317 -8.52 5.53 -30.75
N ASN A 318 -8.34 6.21 -29.64
CA ASN A 318 -8.21 7.66 -29.57
C ASN A 318 -6.76 8.11 -29.31
N ASN A 319 -5.82 7.18 -29.13
CA ASN A 319 -4.44 7.45 -28.69
C ASN A 319 -4.37 8.22 -27.35
N ASP A 320 -5.44 8.11 -26.53
CA ASP A 320 -5.54 8.75 -25.23
C ASP A 320 -5.22 7.72 -24.13
N VAL A 321 -3.98 7.71 -23.69
CA VAL A 321 -3.48 6.77 -22.65
C VAL A 321 -3.96 7.14 -21.24
N PHE A 322 -4.39 8.39 -21.02
CA PHE A 322 -4.89 8.87 -19.73
C PHE A 322 -6.38 8.63 -19.52
N SER A 323 -7.15 8.49 -20.61
CA SER A 323 -8.62 8.35 -20.60
C SER A 323 -9.36 9.53 -19.95
N GLY A 324 -8.89 10.74 -20.17
CA GLY A 324 -9.46 11.99 -19.69
C GLY A 324 -8.42 13.04 -19.35
N GLU A 325 -8.86 14.18 -18.79
CA GLU A 325 -7.95 15.20 -18.30
C GLU A 325 -7.14 14.69 -17.10
N SER A 326 -5.82 14.75 -17.22
CA SER A 326 -4.89 14.36 -16.16
C SER A 326 -3.94 15.51 -15.87
N VAL A 327 -3.63 15.72 -14.58
CA VAL A 327 -2.60 16.68 -14.14
C VAL A 327 -1.23 16.35 -14.78
N TYR A 328 -0.97 15.09 -15.02
CA TYR A 328 0.29 14.61 -15.63
C TYR A 328 0.38 14.90 -17.13
N GLN A 329 -0.73 14.98 -17.86
CA GLN A 329 -0.76 15.26 -19.28
C GLN A 329 -0.18 16.66 -19.60
N GLN A 330 -0.49 17.66 -18.77
CA GLN A 330 -0.01 19.03 -18.95
C GLN A 330 1.52 19.16 -18.77
N VAL A 331 2.15 18.22 -18.09
CA VAL A 331 3.60 18.19 -17.87
C VAL A 331 4.33 17.57 -19.06
N GLU A 332 3.74 16.59 -19.73
CA GLU A 332 4.37 15.86 -20.86
C GLU A 332 4.35 16.64 -22.18
N GLU A 333 3.29 17.41 -22.47
CA GLU A 333 3.17 18.19 -23.73
C GLU A 333 4.31 19.20 -23.96
N ARG A 334 5.11 19.50 -22.93
CA ARG A 334 6.22 20.47 -22.98
C ARG A 334 7.55 19.91 -23.51
N PHE A 335 7.68 18.59 -23.75
CA PHE A 335 8.99 17.95 -23.95
C PHE A 335 9.14 17.16 -25.26
N GLU A 336 8.29 17.37 -26.26
CA GLU A 336 8.27 16.54 -27.48
C GLU A 336 9.47 16.72 -28.44
N ASP A 337 10.25 17.81 -28.36
CA ASP A 337 11.29 18.15 -29.35
C ASP A 337 12.70 18.23 -28.75
N THR A 338 13.28 17.11 -28.36
CA THR A 338 14.67 17.08 -27.88
C THR A 338 15.54 16.03 -28.58
N ASN A 339 16.81 16.39 -28.87
CA ASN A 339 17.85 15.52 -29.45
C ASN A 339 18.46 14.54 -28.42
N GLY A 340 17.65 13.96 -27.56
CA GLY A 340 18.07 13.00 -26.53
C GLY A 340 18.54 11.68 -27.11
N ARG A 341 19.36 10.96 -26.33
CA ARG A 341 19.82 9.59 -26.62
C ARG A 341 19.14 8.60 -25.67
N VAL A 342 19.03 7.35 -26.08
CA VAL A 342 18.49 6.26 -25.24
C VAL A 342 19.25 6.15 -23.89
N LEU A 343 20.57 6.40 -23.92
CA LEU A 343 21.40 6.42 -22.71
C LEU A 343 21.02 7.52 -21.72
N ASP A 344 20.33 8.58 -22.15
CA ASP A 344 19.86 9.64 -21.26
C ASP A 344 18.69 9.20 -20.37
N LEU A 345 18.05 8.09 -20.70
CA LEU A 345 17.10 7.41 -19.83
C LEU A 345 17.76 6.24 -19.09
N ILE A 346 18.44 5.35 -19.81
CA ILE A 346 18.94 4.09 -19.24
C ILE A 346 20.00 4.35 -18.16
N PHE A 347 20.95 5.26 -18.39
CA PHE A 347 22.05 5.49 -17.46
C PHE A 347 21.58 6.01 -16.08
N PRO A 348 20.77 7.11 -15.98
CA PRO A 348 20.26 7.58 -14.70
C PRO A 348 19.47 6.52 -13.92
N ILE A 349 18.71 5.70 -14.64
CA ILE A 349 17.89 4.65 -14.03
C ILE A 349 18.75 3.51 -13.49
N LEU A 350 19.74 3.04 -14.27
CA LEU A 350 20.68 2.02 -13.78
C LEU A 350 21.44 2.53 -12.55
N VAL A 351 21.89 3.79 -12.58
CA VAL A 351 22.54 4.41 -11.43
C VAL A 351 21.60 4.47 -10.23
N LEU A 352 20.33 4.83 -10.43
CA LEU A 352 19.33 4.85 -9.37
C LEU A 352 19.17 3.46 -8.75
N ILE A 353 18.97 2.42 -9.57
CA ILE A 353 18.82 1.04 -9.10
C ILE A 353 20.05 0.62 -8.28
N VAL A 354 21.25 0.79 -8.82
CA VAL A 354 22.49 0.39 -8.15
C VAL A 354 22.68 1.14 -6.83
N CYS A 355 22.49 2.46 -6.83
CA CYS A 355 22.64 3.28 -5.63
C CYS A 355 21.59 2.93 -4.56
N CYS A 356 20.33 2.67 -4.93
CA CYS A 356 19.29 2.27 -3.97
C CYS A 356 19.58 0.89 -3.38
N VAL A 357 20.01 -0.08 -4.20
CA VAL A 357 20.44 -1.40 -3.69
C VAL A 357 21.61 -1.27 -2.71
N ILE A 358 22.62 -0.46 -3.03
CA ILE A 358 23.74 -0.18 -2.13
C ILE A 358 23.24 0.53 -0.85
N GLY A 359 22.31 1.48 -0.99
CA GLY A 359 21.70 2.19 0.15
C GLY A 359 20.95 1.25 1.09
N MET A 360 20.19 0.28 0.55
CA MET A 360 19.50 -0.74 1.35
C MET A 360 20.50 -1.66 2.06
N LEU A 361 21.52 -2.15 1.37
CA LEU A 361 22.62 -2.92 1.99
C LEU A 361 23.34 -2.14 3.09
N TYR A 362 23.54 -0.84 2.88
CA TYR A 362 24.15 0.04 3.88
C TYR A 362 23.27 0.16 5.14
N SER A 363 21.97 0.43 4.98
CA SER A 363 21.03 0.53 6.10
C SER A 363 20.92 -0.78 6.88
N GLY A 364 20.98 -1.93 6.19
CA GLY A 364 20.95 -3.26 6.80
C GLY A 364 22.26 -3.75 7.41
N GLY A 365 23.33 -2.95 7.34
CA GLY A 365 24.60 -3.26 8.03
C GLY A 365 25.58 -4.13 7.25
N PHE A 366 25.41 -4.34 5.95
CA PHE A 366 26.35 -5.12 5.12
C PHE A 366 27.80 -4.65 5.27
N PHE A 367 28.05 -3.35 5.22
CA PHE A 367 29.38 -2.77 5.38
C PHE A 367 29.94 -2.85 6.82
N ARG A 368 29.14 -3.34 7.78
CA ARG A 368 29.54 -3.62 9.16
C ARG A 368 29.79 -5.11 9.41
N GLY A 369 29.80 -5.94 8.33
CA GLY A 369 30.09 -7.35 8.40
C GLY A 369 28.87 -8.28 8.51
N VAL A 370 27.67 -7.74 8.36
CA VAL A 370 26.44 -8.54 8.23
C VAL A 370 26.45 -9.20 6.84
N ASP A 371 26.05 -10.46 6.73
CA ASP A 371 25.96 -11.14 5.45
C ASP A 371 24.90 -10.52 4.53
N PHE A 372 25.00 -10.77 3.22
CA PHE A 372 24.16 -10.13 2.22
C PHE A 372 22.66 -10.35 2.42
N ILE A 373 22.24 -11.57 2.76
CA ILE A 373 20.83 -11.93 2.94
C ILE A 373 20.27 -11.22 4.18
N THR A 374 20.99 -11.33 5.29
CA THR A 374 20.61 -10.68 6.56
C THR A 374 20.63 -9.16 6.44
N ALA A 375 21.59 -8.58 5.73
CA ALA A 375 21.65 -7.14 5.51
C ALA A 375 20.44 -6.65 4.68
N PHE A 376 20.03 -7.39 3.65
CA PHE A 376 18.79 -7.08 2.94
C PHE A 376 17.57 -7.21 3.84
N SER A 377 17.52 -8.28 4.63
CA SER A 377 16.45 -8.51 5.59
C SER A 377 16.30 -7.39 6.62
N ASN A 378 17.40 -6.85 7.10
CA ASN A 378 17.43 -5.78 8.10
C ASN A 378 17.44 -4.38 7.48
N SER A 379 17.25 -4.26 6.15
CA SER A 379 17.31 -2.95 5.49
C SER A 379 16.13 -2.05 5.88
N ASP A 380 16.45 -0.79 6.19
CA ASP A 380 15.46 0.28 6.27
C ASP A 380 15.27 0.88 4.88
N ALA A 381 14.12 0.57 4.26
CA ALA A 381 13.79 1.02 2.91
C ALA A 381 13.78 2.56 2.80
N SER A 382 13.25 3.25 3.80
CA SER A 382 13.20 4.72 3.81
C SER A 382 14.60 5.33 3.76
N VAL A 383 15.52 4.88 4.63
CA VAL A 383 16.91 5.34 4.65
C VAL A 383 17.65 4.92 3.39
N GLY A 384 17.51 3.66 2.97
CA GLY A 384 18.18 3.11 1.79
C GLY A 384 17.80 3.81 0.50
N LEU A 385 16.51 4.04 0.28
CA LEU A 385 15.98 4.70 -0.91
C LEU A 385 16.33 6.19 -0.94
N MET A 386 16.20 6.88 0.22
CA MET A 386 16.54 8.30 0.32
C MET A 386 18.02 8.55 0.00
N LEU A 387 18.93 7.83 0.66
CA LEU A 387 20.37 7.99 0.44
C LEU A 387 20.80 7.55 -0.96
N GLY A 388 20.30 6.38 -1.41
CA GLY A 388 20.62 5.84 -2.74
C GLY A 388 20.16 6.77 -3.86
N SER A 389 18.94 7.27 -3.78
CA SER A 389 18.42 8.21 -4.79
C SER A 389 19.13 9.56 -4.77
N ALA A 390 19.52 10.08 -3.59
CA ALA A 390 20.29 11.32 -3.48
C ALA A 390 21.65 11.20 -4.19
N ILE A 391 22.37 10.09 -3.97
CA ILE A 391 23.64 9.81 -4.67
C ILE A 391 23.39 9.67 -6.17
N ALA A 392 22.35 8.95 -6.58
CA ALA A 392 21.99 8.77 -7.98
C ALA A 392 21.65 10.10 -8.66
N LEU A 393 20.97 11.02 -7.98
CA LEU A 393 20.69 12.37 -8.48
C LEU A 393 21.98 13.16 -8.71
N LEU A 394 22.93 13.13 -7.77
CA LEU A 394 24.23 13.81 -7.92
C LEU A 394 25.01 13.25 -9.11
N ILE A 395 25.06 11.92 -9.28
CA ILE A 395 25.71 11.29 -10.43
C ILE A 395 25.01 11.67 -11.75
N THR A 396 23.68 11.75 -11.72
CA THR A 396 22.87 12.16 -12.88
C THR A 396 23.13 13.61 -13.27
N PHE A 397 23.23 14.53 -12.30
CA PHE A 397 23.64 15.91 -12.55
C PHE A 397 25.03 15.99 -13.20
N LEU A 398 25.98 15.24 -12.65
CA LEU A 398 27.34 15.18 -13.20
C LEU A 398 27.33 14.64 -14.64
N TYR A 399 26.60 13.56 -14.92
CA TYR A 399 26.47 12.96 -16.23
C TYR A 399 25.92 13.94 -17.26
N TYR A 400 24.79 14.61 -16.97
CA TYR A 400 24.21 15.58 -17.90
C TYR A 400 25.06 16.83 -18.06
N GLY A 401 25.74 17.28 -17.01
CA GLY A 401 26.68 18.40 -17.07
C GLY A 401 27.89 18.12 -17.94
N LEU A 402 28.55 16.97 -17.73
CA LEU A 402 29.71 16.54 -18.54
C LEU A 402 29.33 16.32 -20.00
N ARG A 403 28.14 15.78 -20.25
CA ARG A 403 27.63 15.57 -21.60
C ARG A 403 27.12 16.85 -22.25
N LYS A 404 26.99 17.93 -21.51
CA LYS A 404 26.37 19.20 -21.97
C LYS A 404 24.96 18.98 -22.53
N ALA A 405 24.19 18.03 -21.96
CA ALA A 405 22.83 17.74 -22.38
C ALA A 405 21.88 18.89 -22.01
N MET A 406 22.16 19.58 -20.90
CA MET A 406 21.43 20.76 -20.42
C MET A 406 22.34 21.66 -19.57
N SER A 407 21.95 22.92 -19.43
CA SER A 407 22.66 23.88 -18.59
C SER A 407 22.40 23.59 -17.08
N PHE A 408 23.31 24.06 -16.21
CA PHE A 408 23.13 23.93 -14.76
C PHE A 408 21.83 24.59 -14.27
N LYS A 409 21.44 25.73 -14.86
CA LYS A 409 20.20 26.42 -14.53
C LYS A 409 18.96 25.58 -14.87
N GLU A 410 18.97 24.90 -16.01
CA GLU A 410 17.88 23.97 -16.40
C GLU A 410 17.81 22.76 -15.49
N MET A 411 18.97 22.20 -15.09
CA MET A 411 19.03 21.11 -14.14
C MET A 411 18.44 21.50 -12.78
N MET A 412 18.80 22.69 -12.26
CA MET A 412 18.25 23.19 -10.99
C MET A 412 16.76 23.49 -11.09
N ALA A 413 16.25 23.92 -12.22
CA ALA A 413 14.81 24.10 -12.43
C ALA A 413 14.01 22.79 -12.36
N CYS A 414 14.65 21.64 -12.56
CA CYS A 414 13.99 20.34 -12.40
C CYS A 414 13.65 20.00 -10.94
N LEU A 415 14.34 20.57 -9.94
CA LEU A 415 14.03 20.34 -8.53
C LEU A 415 12.59 20.78 -8.18
N PRO A 416 12.20 22.05 -8.37
CA PRO A 416 10.83 22.45 -8.07
C PRO A 416 9.79 21.84 -9.02
N GLU A 417 10.14 21.54 -10.29
CA GLU A 417 9.23 20.88 -11.22
C GLU A 417 8.98 19.42 -10.81
N GLY A 418 10.03 18.69 -10.42
CA GLY A 418 9.92 17.32 -9.92
C GLY A 418 9.12 17.26 -8.63
N PHE A 419 9.35 18.18 -7.69
CA PHE A 419 8.54 18.30 -6.48
C PHE A 419 7.06 18.49 -6.80
N LYS A 420 6.73 19.45 -7.69
CA LYS A 420 5.34 19.69 -8.11
C LYS A 420 4.68 18.46 -8.72
N ALA A 421 5.42 17.67 -9.49
CA ALA A 421 4.91 16.45 -10.10
C ALA A 421 4.53 15.39 -9.05
N MET A 422 5.19 15.38 -7.88
CA MET A 422 4.93 14.41 -6.80
C MET A 422 3.96 14.92 -5.72
N VAL A 423 3.57 16.21 -5.75
CA VAL A 423 2.63 16.78 -4.77
C VAL A 423 1.34 15.95 -4.61
N PRO A 424 0.69 15.45 -5.66
CA PRO A 424 -0.50 14.61 -5.50
C PRO A 424 -0.25 13.37 -4.65
N ALA A 425 0.83 12.63 -4.91
CA ALA A 425 1.20 11.44 -4.14
C ALA A 425 1.57 11.78 -2.69
N ILE A 426 2.35 12.84 -2.48
CA ILE A 426 2.76 13.33 -1.15
C ILE A 426 1.52 13.65 -0.30
N LEU A 427 0.55 14.37 -0.86
CA LEU A 427 -0.68 14.74 -0.15
C LEU A 427 -1.53 13.52 0.20
N ILE A 428 -1.70 12.57 -0.75
CA ILE A 428 -2.50 11.38 -0.50
C ILE A 428 -1.82 10.52 0.57
N LEU A 429 -0.50 10.30 0.49
CA LEU A 429 0.26 9.56 1.50
C LEU A 429 0.14 10.21 2.88
N THR A 430 0.33 11.53 2.98
CA THR A 430 0.20 12.25 4.24
C THR A 430 -1.17 12.04 4.88
N PHE A 431 -2.25 12.14 4.09
CA PHE A 431 -3.61 11.91 4.59
C PHE A 431 -3.88 10.45 4.90
N ALA A 432 -3.36 9.49 4.10
CA ALA A 432 -3.52 8.07 4.37
C ALA A 432 -2.84 7.66 5.68
N TRP A 433 -1.60 8.10 5.92
CA TRP A 433 -0.90 7.86 7.17
C TRP A 433 -1.57 8.55 8.36
N SER A 434 -2.10 9.77 8.17
CA SER A 434 -2.89 10.44 9.21
C SER A 434 -4.18 9.69 9.54
N LEU A 435 -4.89 9.16 8.52
CA LEU A 435 -6.07 8.32 8.71
C LEU A 435 -5.73 7.02 9.45
N LYS A 436 -4.58 6.42 9.10
CA LYS A 436 -4.06 5.24 9.81
C LYS A 436 -3.80 5.58 11.28
N ALA A 437 -3.12 6.69 11.58
CA ALA A 437 -2.88 7.13 12.97
C ALA A 437 -4.19 7.31 13.76
N MET A 438 -5.22 7.89 13.14
CA MET A 438 -6.55 8.01 13.76
C MET A 438 -7.21 6.65 14.02
N THR A 439 -7.04 5.70 13.11
CA THR A 439 -7.60 4.34 13.21
C THR A 439 -6.87 3.53 14.30
N ASP A 440 -5.55 3.66 14.37
CA ASP A 440 -4.71 3.01 15.37
C ASP A 440 -4.99 3.54 16.78
N SER A 441 -5.19 4.85 16.93
CA SER A 441 -5.53 5.48 18.22
C SER A 441 -6.90 5.05 18.76
N LEU A 442 -7.80 4.60 17.89
CA LEU A 442 -9.07 3.97 18.27
C LEU A 442 -8.96 2.47 18.59
N GLY A 443 -7.76 1.88 18.48
CA GLY A 443 -7.53 0.48 18.83
C GLY A 443 -8.12 -0.53 17.85
N ALA A 444 -8.19 -0.19 16.55
CA ALA A 444 -8.72 -1.07 15.51
C ALA A 444 -8.02 -2.44 15.48
N LYS A 445 -6.69 -2.47 15.71
CA LYS A 445 -5.89 -3.70 15.79
C LYS A 445 -6.39 -4.66 16.87
N TYR A 446 -6.77 -4.15 18.04
CA TYR A 446 -7.27 -4.97 19.14
C TYR A 446 -8.66 -5.51 18.86
N PHE A 447 -9.56 -4.70 18.29
CA PHE A 447 -10.88 -5.17 17.87
C PHE A 447 -10.79 -6.32 16.87
N VAL A 448 -9.91 -6.20 15.87
CA VAL A 448 -9.71 -7.27 14.87
C VAL A 448 -9.08 -8.50 15.51
N ARG A 449 -8.09 -8.34 16.40
CA ARG A 449 -7.52 -9.46 17.17
C ARG A 449 -8.60 -10.24 17.93
N ASP A 450 -9.45 -9.53 18.69
CA ASP A 450 -10.50 -10.15 19.49
C ASP A 450 -11.53 -10.89 18.62
N LEU A 451 -11.81 -10.36 17.42
CA LEU A 451 -12.66 -11.01 16.42
C LEU A 451 -12.04 -12.31 15.89
N VAL A 452 -10.74 -12.33 15.59
CA VAL A 452 -10.02 -13.53 15.10
C VAL A 452 -9.97 -14.60 16.18
N VAL A 453 -9.57 -14.24 17.40
CA VAL A 453 -9.46 -15.19 18.53
C VAL A 453 -10.82 -15.82 18.87
N SER A 454 -11.90 -15.03 18.87
CA SER A 454 -13.25 -15.56 19.12
C SER A 454 -13.77 -16.47 18.00
N GLY A 455 -13.38 -16.22 16.75
CA GLY A 455 -13.77 -17.02 15.58
C GLY A 455 -13.01 -18.34 15.44
N ALA A 456 -11.83 -18.48 16.07
CA ALA A 456 -10.98 -19.66 15.94
C ALA A 456 -11.56 -20.94 16.59
N GLN A 457 -12.43 -20.79 17.59
CA GLN A 457 -13.03 -21.91 18.32
C GLN A 457 -14.14 -22.57 17.49
N GLY A 458 -13.85 -23.72 16.87
CA GLY A 458 -14.84 -24.60 16.22
C GLY A 458 -14.85 -24.60 14.69
N MET A 459 -14.02 -23.79 14.01
CA MET A 459 -13.97 -23.73 12.54
C MET A 459 -12.56 -23.90 11.95
N GLN A 460 -11.75 -24.78 12.53
CA GLN A 460 -10.33 -24.94 12.16
C GLN A 460 -10.10 -25.14 10.66
N MET A 461 -10.91 -25.95 9.98
CA MET A 461 -10.75 -26.18 8.53
C MET A 461 -11.04 -24.94 7.68
N LEU A 462 -11.85 -23.99 8.15
CA LEU A 462 -12.18 -22.75 7.44
C LEU A 462 -11.26 -21.60 7.85
N LEU A 463 -10.44 -21.79 8.89
CA LEU A 463 -9.66 -20.73 9.50
C LEU A 463 -8.69 -20.03 8.53
N PRO A 464 -7.96 -20.73 7.62
CA PRO A 464 -7.13 -20.03 6.63
C PRO A 464 -7.94 -19.08 5.73
N ALA A 465 -9.14 -19.51 5.32
CA ALA A 465 -10.01 -18.67 4.49
C ALA A 465 -10.57 -17.46 5.25
N LEU A 466 -10.93 -17.66 6.53
CA LEU A 466 -11.39 -16.58 7.42
C LEU A 466 -10.26 -15.58 7.69
N ILE A 467 -9.06 -16.05 8.01
CA ILE A 467 -7.88 -15.21 8.22
C ILE A 467 -7.56 -14.40 6.95
N PHE A 468 -7.59 -15.04 5.78
CA PHE A 468 -7.44 -14.35 4.50
C PHE A 468 -8.46 -13.21 4.35
N LEU A 469 -9.74 -13.48 4.63
CA LEU A 469 -10.81 -12.49 4.49
C LEU A 469 -10.66 -11.33 5.50
N ILE A 470 -10.30 -11.65 6.75
CA ILE A 470 -10.03 -10.65 7.80
C ILE A 470 -8.81 -9.80 7.41
N GLY A 471 -7.75 -10.43 6.91
CA GLY A 471 -6.57 -9.74 6.38
C GLY A 471 -6.92 -8.81 5.23
N CYS A 472 -7.75 -9.27 4.27
CA CYS A 472 -8.26 -8.41 3.20
C CYS A 472 -9.03 -7.20 3.75
N GLY A 473 -9.94 -7.42 4.69
CA GLY A 473 -10.75 -6.35 5.28
C GLY A 473 -9.91 -5.35 6.07
N LEU A 474 -8.95 -5.84 6.86
CA LEU A 474 -8.08 -5.00 7.67
C LEU A 474 -7.13 -4.17 6.81
N ALA A 475 -6.41 -4.79 5.85
CA ALA A 475 -5.52 -4.08 4.96
C ALA A 475 -6.27 -3.08 4.07
N PHE A 476 -7.45 -3.45 3.58
CA PHE A 476 -8.32 -2.54 2.84
C PHE A 476 -8.69 -1.30 3.67
N ALA A 477 -9.01 -1.48 4.95
CA ALA A 477 -9.43 -0.41 5.84
C ALA A 477 -8.27 0.43 6.38
N THR A 478 -7.08 -0.14 6.52
CA THR A 478 -5.89 0.56 7.06
C THR A 478 -4.96 1.10 5.99
N GLY A 479 -5.07 0.60 4.76
CA GLY A 479 -4.18 0.95 3.64
C GLY A 479 -2.74 0.47 3.84
N THR A 480 -2.53 -0.58 4.63
CA THR A 480 -1.18 -1.12 4.87
C THR A 480 -1.17 -2.64 5.00
N SER A 481 -0.36 -3.29 4.17
CA SER A 481 -0.09 -4.71 4.29
C SER A 481 0.76 -5.03 5.53
N TRP A 482 1.80 -4.23 5.79
CA TRP A 482 2.77 -4.43 6.87
C TRP A 482 2.10 -4.42 8.25
N GLY A 483 1.25 -3.41 8.51
CA GLY A 483 0.48 -3.34 9.74
C GLY A 483 -0.48 -4.51 9.90
N THR A 484 -1.05 -5.01 8.81
CA THR A 484 -2.02 -6.10 8.81
C THR A 484 -1.38 -7.44 9.16
N PHE A 485 -0.33 -7.86 8.45
CA PHE A 485 0.30 -9.13 8.78
C PHE A 485 1.08 -9.07 10.11
N GLY A 486 1.60 -7.90 10.48
CA GLY A 486 2.22 -7.66 11.79
C GLY A 486 1.29 -7.87 12.97
N ILE A 487 -0.02 -7.70 12.78
CA ILE A 487 -1.05 -8.03 13.78
C ILE A 487 -1.45 -9.51 13.68
N LEU A 488 -1.69 -10.00 12.47
CA LEU A 488 -2.30 -11.32 12.29
C LEU A 488 -1.34 -12.49 12.51
N ILE A 489 -0.05 -12.36 12.12
CA ILE A 489 0.95 -13.42 12.29
C ILE A 489 1.13 -13.80 13.76
N PRO A 490 1.39 -12.87 14.72
CA PRO A 490 1.48 -13.20 16.14
C PRO A 490 0.21 -13.86 16.70
N ILE A 491 -0.98 -13.47 16.19
CA ILE A 491 -2.24 -14.11 16.59
C ILE A 491 -2.27 -15.58 16.15
N VAL A 492 -1.90 -15.88 14.91
CA VAL A 492 -1.81 -17.26 14.42
C VAL A 492 -0.83 -18.08 15.25
N GLN A 493 0.33 -17.51 15.59
CA GLN A 493 1.34 -18.16 16.42
C GLN A 493 0.85 -18.43 17.85
N SER A 494 -0.03 -17.60 18.40
CA SER A 494 -0.63 -17.83 19.71
C SER A 494 -1.70 -18.93 19.72
N VAL A 495 -2.28 -19.25 18.55
CA VAL A 495 -3.36 -20.24 18.41
C VAL A 495 -2.84 -21.61 17.97
N PHE A 496 -1.76 -21.64 17.17
CA PHE A 496 -1.21 -22.86 16.58
C PHE A 496 0.26 -23.06 16.95
N SER A 497 0.63 -24.33 17.13
CA SER A 497 2.05 -24.72 17.12
C SER A 497 2.60 -24.66 15.69
N MET A 498 3.80 -24.08 15.51
CA MET A 498 4.37 -23.76 14.20
C MET A 498 4.85 -24.97 13.38
N ASP A 499 4.87 -26.15 13.98
CA ASP A 499 5.10 -27.44 13.32
C ASP A 499 3.88 -27.99 12.57
N GLN A 500 2.70 -27.41 12.80
CA GLN A 500 1.46 -27.85 12.16
C GLN A 500 1.32 -27.27 10.73
N PRO A 501 1.00 -28.08 9.71
CA PRO A 501 0.77 -27.58 8.35
C PRO A 501 -0.30 -26.49 8.28
N LEU A 502 -1.33 -26.57 9.12
CA LEU A 502 -2.41 -25.58 9.17
C LEU A 502 -1.92 -24.21 9.63
N ALA A 503 -0.94 -24.14 10.55
CA ALA A 503 -0.32 -22.90 10.99
C ALA A 503 0.37 -22.16 9.85
N ILE A 504 1.16 -22.88 9.04
CA ILE A 504 1.87 -22.34 7.87
C ILE A 504 0.87 -21.79 6.85
N ILE A 505 -0.23 -22.52 6.60
CA ILE A 505 -1.28 -22.06 5.67
C ILE A 505 -1.97 -20.81 6.22
N CYS A 506 -2.23 -20.73 7.53
CA CYS A 506 -2.80 -19.55 8.17
C CYS A 506 -1.87 -18.33 8.10
N ILE A 507 -0.56 -18.51 8.31
CA ILE A 507 0.44 -17.44 8.15
C ILE A 507 0.46 -16.96 6.70
N SER A 508 0.46 -17.89 5.75
CA SER A 508 0.36 -17.54 4.33
C SER A 508 -0.93 -16.78 4.01
N ALA A 509 -2.05 -17.17 4.64
CA ALA A 509 -3.33 -16.47 4.51
C ALA A 509 -3.29 -15.04 5.09
N CYS A 510 -2.57 -14.83 6.21
CA CYS A 510 -2.31 -13.47 6.74
C CYS A 510 -1.60 -12.60 5.72
N MET A 511 -0.50 -13.10 5.14
CA MET A 511 0.29 -12.39 4.14
C MET A 511 -0.51 -12.12 2.86
N ALA A 512 -1.18 -13.14 2.32
CA ALA A 512 -1.99 -13.05 1.12
C ALA A 512 -3.19 -12.11 1.29
N GLY A 513 -3.86 -12.15 2.43
CA GLY A 513 -4.97 -11.27 2.77
C GLY A 513 -4.53 -9.81 2.90
N ALA A 514 -3.39 -9.59 3.54
CA ALA A 514 -2.79 -8.26 3.66
C ALA A 514 -2.51 -7.65 2.27
N VAL A 515 -1.82 -8.38 1.38
CA VAL A 515 -1.55 -7.93 0.00
C VAL A 515 -2.84 -7.70 -0.80
N CYS A 516 -3.82 -8.60 -0.67
CA CYS A 516 -5.09 -8.48 -1.38
C CYS A 516 -5.88 -7.22 -0.97
N GLY A 517 -5.98 -6.96 0.35
CA GLY A 517 -6.71 -5.81 0.87
C GLY A 517 -6.04 -4.50 0.50
N ASP A 518 -4.73 -4.45 0.60
CA ASP A 518 -3.88 -3.34 0.19
C ASP A 518 -4.06 -3.02 -1.30
N HIS A 519 -3.93 -4.01 -2.15
CA HIS A 519 -4.13 -3.95 -3.60
C HIS A 519 -5.53 -3.49 -4.03
N CYS A 520 -6.53 -3.60 -3.16
CA CYS A 520 -7.89 -3.11 -3.38
C CYS A 520 -8.10 -1.69 -2.82
N SER A 521 -7.24 -1.23 -1.93
CA SER A 521 -7.48 -0.05 -1.11
C SER A 521 -7.08 1.25 -1.81
N PRO A 522 -7.97 2.26 -1.86
CA PRO A 522 -7.62 3.58 -2.38
C PRO A 522 -6.76 4.41 -1.43
N ILE A 523 -6.49 3.92 -0.24
CA ILE A 523 -5.62 4.58 0.75
C ILE A 523 -4.30 3.82 0.95
N SER A 524 -4.06 2.78 0.14
CA SER A 524 -2.82 2.01 0.16
C SER A 524 -1.67 2.85 -0.38
N ASP A 525 -0.56 2.82 0.34
CA ASP A 525 0.68 3.48 -0.06
C ASP A 525 1.27 2.87 -1.34
N THR A 526 1.25 1.54 -1.52
CA THR A 526 1.73 0.89 -2.76
C THR A 526 0.85 1.26 -3.95
N THR A 527 -0.48 1.23 -3.82
CA THR A 527 -1.41 1.62 -4.88
C THR A 527 -1.26 3.11 -5.24
N ILE A 528 -0.99 3.98 -4.25
CA ILE A 528 -0.67 5.39 -4.47
C ILE A 528 0.63 5.53 -5.26
N MET A 529 1.68 4.81 -4.87
CA MET A 529 2.98 4.85 -5.54
C MET A 529 2.93 4.26 -6.95
N ALA A 530 2.18 3.17 -7.17
CA ALA A 530 1.98 2.60 -8.50
C ALA A 530 1.28 3.59 -9.44
N SER A 531 0.27 4.30 -8.94
CA SER A 531 -0.41 5.36 -9.71
C SER A 531 0.52 6.54 -10.01
N ALA A 532 1.36 6.96 -9.06
CA ALA A 532 2.36 8.02 -9.23
C ALA A 532 3.47 7.59 -10.21
N GLY A 533 4.01 6.37 -10.07
CA GLY A 533 5.00 5.81 -10.97
C GLY A 533 4.50 5.71 -12.41
N ALA A 534 3.28 5.24 -12.61
CA ALA A 534 2.62 5.20 -13.92
C ALA A 534 2.15 6.59 -14.40
N GLN A 535 2.14 7.62 -13.55
CA GLN A 535 1.46 8.89 -13.78
C GLN A 535 0.01 8.70 -14.23
N CYS A 536 -0.71 7.85 -13.51
CA CYS A 536 -2.13 7.58 -13.66
C CYS A 536 -2.91 8.34 -12.60
N ASP A 537 -4.12 8.80 -12.93
CA ASP A 537 -5.04 9.27 -11.91
C ASP A 537 -5.32 8.14 -10.90
N HIS A 538 -5.16 8.44 -9.62
CA HIS A 538 -5.19 7.43 -8.56
C HIS A 538 -6.54 6.72 -8.46
N VAL A 539 -7.65 7.44 -8.53
CA VAL A 539 -9.00 6.83 -8.50
C VAL A 539 -9.26 5.98 -9.73
N SER A 540 -8.76 6.42 -10.89
CA SER A 540 -8.82 5.64 -12.13
C SER A 540 -8.04 4.34 -12.01
N HIS A 541 -6.84 4.37 -11.40
CA HIS A 541 -6.06 3.17 -11.10
C HIS A 541 -6.85 2.21 -10.21
N VAL A 542 -7.26 2.64 -9.02
CA VAL A 542 -8.02 1.81 -8.08
C VAL A 542 -9.29 1.22 -8.71
N SER A 543 -10.10 2.05 -9.36
CA SER A 543 -11.38 1.61 -9.95
C SER A 543 -11.22 0.63 -11.12
N THR A 544 -10.10 0.67 -11.84
CA THR A 544 -9.79 -0.26 -12.93
C THR A 544 -9.17 -1.56 -12.44
N GLN A 545 -8.39 -1.51 -11.36
CA GLN A 545 -7.74 -2.66 -10.73
C GLN A 545 -8.71 -3.52 -9.91
N LEU A 546 -9.64 -2.89 -9.20
CA LEU A 546 -10.53 -3.54 -8.24
C LEU A 546 -11.27 -4.79 -8.80
N PRO A 547 -11.84 -4.80 -10.04
CA PRO A 547 -12.44 -6.01 -10.58
C PRO A 547 -11.45 -7.17 -10.78
N TYR A 548 -10.18 -6.87 -11.05
CA TYR A 548 -9.11 -7.85 -11.21
C TYR A 548 -8.71 -8.44 -9.85
N ALA A 549 -8.46 -7.58 -8.88
CA ALA A 549 -8.11 -7.98 -7.52
C ALA A 549 -9.23 -8.81 -6.85
N LEU A 550 -10.50 -8.40 -7.00
CA LEU A 550 -11.65 -9.14 -6.48
C LEU A 550 -11.81 -10.53 -7.11
N LEU A 551 -11.52 -10.68 -8.42
CA LEU A 551 -11.53 -12.00 -9.05
C LEU A 551 -10.46 -12.91 -8.45
N CYS A 552 -9.24 -12.41 -8.30
CA CYS A 552 -8.16 -13.14 -7.62
C CYS A 552 -8.51 -13.47 -6.17
N ALA A 553 -9.06 -12.51 -5.44
CA ALA A 553 -9.49 -12.70 -4.06
C ALA A 553 -10.52 -13.81 -3.91
N GLY A 554 -11.55 -13.83 -4.78
CA GLY A 554 -12.59 -14.85 -4.76
C GLY A 554 -12.04 -16.26 -5.02
N ILE A 555 -11.13 -16.41 -5.99
CA ILE A 555 -10.49 -17.71 -6.27
C ILE A 555 -9.56 -18.10 -5.13
N SER A 556 -8.77 -17.16 -4.59
CA SER A 556 -7.88 -17.41 -3.45
C SER A 556 -8.66 -17.85 -2.22
N PHE A 557 -9.79 -17.21 -1.93
CA PHE A 557 -10.67 -17.60 -0.83
C PHE A 557 -11.15 -19.05 -0.95
N VAL A 558 -11.64 -19.45 -2.12
CA VAL A 558 -12.06 -20.84 -2.39
C VAL A 558 -10.85 -21.79 -2.27
N THR A 559 -9.68 -21.38 -2.73
CA THR A 559 -8.44 -22.17 -2.63
C THR A 559 -8.01 -22.34 -1.17
N TYR A 560 -8.16 -21.31 -0.32
CA TYR A 560 -7.91 -21.42 1.13
C TYR A 560 -8.91 -22.33 1.85
N ILE A 561 -10.19 -22.33 1.47
CA ILE A 561 -11.15 -23.31 1.98
C ILE A 561 -10.69 -24.73 1.65
N LEU A 562 -10.29 -24.99 0.42
CA LEU A 562 -9.81 -26.31 0.00
C LEU A 562 -8.51 -26.70 0.74
N ALA A 563 -7.54 -25.78 0.85
CA ALA A 563 -6.29 -26.04 1.54
C ALA A 563 -6.50 -26.33 3.03
N GLY A 564 -7.33 -25.54 3.71
CA GLY A 564 -7.69 -25.76 5.12
C GLY A 564 -8.44 -27.07 5.33
N THR A 565 -9.34 -27.43 4.43
CA THR A 565 -10.05 -28.72 4.47
C THR A 565 -9.09 -29.90 4.29
N LEU A 566 -8.20 -29.83 3.28
CA LEU A 566 -7.20 -30.88 3.06
C LEU A 566 -6.27 -31.03 4.28
N ALA A 567 -5.76 -29.93 4.82
CA ALA A 567 -4.89 -29.94 5.99
C ALA A 567 -5.60 -30.50 7.25
N TYR A 568 -6.89 -30.20 7.43
CA TYR A 568 -7.67 -30.71 8.56
C TYR A 568 -7.86 -32.24 8.53
N PHE A 569 -7.89 -32.83 7.33
CA PHE A 569 -7.98 -34.28 7.14
C PHE A 569 -6.61 -34.94 6.85
N ASP A 570 -5.50 -34.29 7.25
CA ASP A 570 -4.12 -34.77 7.04
C ASP A 570 -3.78 -35.06 5.56
N GLY A 571 -4.49 -34.42 4.63
CA GLY A 571 -4.25 -34.51 3.20
C GLY A 571 -3.21 -33.49 2.71
N PRO A 572 -2.67 -33.70 1.49
CA PRO A 572 -1.66 -32.82 0.92
C PRO A 572 -2.26 -31.45 0.50
N ALA A 573 -2.28 -30.49 1.40
CA ALA A 573 -2.87 -29.16 1.22
C ALA A 573 -2.31 -28.40 0.00
N ILE A 574 -1.08 -28.73 -0.45
CA ILE A 574 -0.45 -28.13 -1.65
C ILE A 574 -1.27 -28.38 -2.93
N LEU A 575 -2.11 -29.42 -2.98
CA LEU A 575 -2.97 -29.72 -4.12
C LEU A 575 -4.06 -28.65 -4.34
N ALA A 576 -4.31 -27.79 -3.35
CA ALA A 576 -5.22 -26.66 -3.51
C ALA A 576 -4.71 -25.66 -4.57
N LEU A 577 -3.39 -25.45 -4.69
CA LEU A 577 -2.80 -24.51 -5.65
C LEU A 577 -3.09 -24.89 -7.12
N PRO A 578 -2.83 -26.12 -7.61
CA PRO A 578 -3.20 -26.53 -8.97
C PRO A 578 -4.71 -26.39 -9.25
N VAL A 579 -5.55 -26.65 -8.27
CA VAL A 579 -7.01 -26.47 -8.40
C VAL A 579 -7.36 -24.99 -8.57
N GLY A 580 -6.80 -24.10 -7.73
CA GLY A 580 -6.97 -22.65 -7.85
C GLY A 580 -6.45 -22.10 -9.19
N MET A 581 -5.28 -22.57 -9.64
CA MET A 581 -4.71 -22.20 -10.96
C MET A 581 -5.60 -22.66 -12.11
N SER A 582 -6.13 -23.89 -12.03
CA SER A 582 -7.05 -24.42 -13.05
C SER A 582 -8.35 -23.63 -13.10
N LEU A 583 -8.89 -23.27 -11.95
CA LEU A 583 -10.08 -22.43 -11.84
C LEU A 583 -9.83 -21.03 -12.44
N MET A 584 -8.70 -20.41 -12.13
CA MET A 584 -8.29 -19.12 -12.71
C MET A 584 -8.21 -19.20 -14.23
N LEU A 585 -7.51 -20.18 -14.77
CA LEU A 585 -7.39 -20.37 -16.22
C LEU A 585 -8.74 -20.63 -16.87
N GLY A 586 -9.61 -21.45 -16.25
CA GLY A 586 -10.97 -21.70 -16.73
C GLY A 586 -11.78 -20.41 -16.84
N ILE A 587 -11.73 -19.55 -15.82
CA ILE A 587 -12.41 -18.24 -15.83
C ILE A 587 -11.80 -17.32 -16.89
N LEU A 588 -10.47 -17.27 -17.04
CA LEU A 588 -9.84 -16.47 -18.08
C LEU A 588 -10.23 -16.94 -19.49
N PHE A 589 -10.32 -18.24 -19.74
CA PHE A 589 -10.83 -18.77 -21.01
C PHE A 589 -12.31 -18.43 -21.25
N TYR A 590 -13.14 -18.46 -20.19
CA TYR A 590 -14.53 -18.02 -20.28
C TYR A 590 -14.63 -16.52 -20.63
N LEU A 591 -13.87 -15.68 -19.95
CA LEU A 591 -13.79 -14.24 -20.22
C LEU A 591 -13.29 -13.96 -21.63
N LYS A 592 -12.30 -14.71 -22.13
CA LYS A 592 -11.83 -14.62 -23.51
C LYS A 592 -12.97 -14.84 -24.50
N ARG A 593 -13.77 -15.89 -24.31
CA ARG A 593 -14.92 -16.16 -25.19
C ARG A 593 -15.98 -15.06 -25.15
N ARG A 594 -16.14 -14.41 -23.99
CA ARG A 594 -17.17 -13.36 -23.80
C ARG A 594 -16.72 -11.98 -24.32
N TYR A 595 -15.45 -11.63 -24.13
CA TYR A 595 -14.91 -10.28 -24.42
C TYR A 595 -14.03 -10.22 -25.68
N ALA A 596 -13.60 -11.34 -26.24
CA ALA A 596 -12.83 -11.39 -27.48
C ALA A 596 -13.72 -11.35 -28.76
N LYS A 597 -15.00 -10.98 -28.66
CA LYS A 597 -15.79 -10.63 -29.84
C LYS A 597 -15.38 -9.24 -30.32
N PRO A 598 -15.12 -9.06 -31.61
CA PRO A 598 -14.52 -7.87 -32.22
C PRO A 598 -15.33 -6.60 -31.98
#